data_deabec6704824445b9955ef86c1f2b9c
#
_entry.id   deabec6704824445b9955ef86c1f2b9c
#
_cell.length_a   1.000
_cell.length_b   1.000
_cell.length_c   1.000
_cell.angle_alpha   90.00
_cell.angle_beta   90.00
_cell.angle_gamma   90.00
#
_symmetry.space_group_name_H-M   'P 1'
#
loop_
_entity.id
_entity.type
_entity.pdbx_description
1 polymer ?
#
loop_
_entity_poly.entity_id
_entity_poly.type
_entity_poly.pdbx_seq_one_letter_code
_entity_poly.pdbx_strand_id
1 'polypeptide(L)'
;MSQIEIMPGFEIYGLGLYIAPAKMFVISDLHLGYEEAFNKEGVMLPRFNFKEIVERLGLAFLALKVGGKPVEKVVINGDLKHEFGGISEQEWKEVLDMLEFLQRHCKEVILVRGNHDTILGPIARVRGMKILDAGLFVPEANAYLTHGMVVPPASNTEFKRAKVIVIGNEHPAIAIRDGVKSELYKCFLAGKYKGKELIVIPSHNAVTIGTNILRDKVLSPFLKQDLDDFRVWVIEDKPYFFGKIRDLR
;
A
#
# COMPACT_ATOMS: atom_id res chain seq x y z
N MET A 1 1.64 -17.89 6.86
CA MET A 1 1.70 -16.50 7.37
C MET A 1 0.69 -16.37 8.51
N SER A 2 1.10 -15.82 9.66
CA SER A 2 0.18 -15.54 10.77
C SER A 2 -0.62 -14.27 10.48
N GLN A 3 -1.91 -14.33 10.71
CA GLN A 3 -2.83 -13.20 10.63
C GLN A 3 -2.67 -12.32 11.87
N ILE A 4 -2.60 -10.99 11.70
CA ILE A 4 -2.69 -10.02 12.79
C ILE A 4 -3.78 -9.01 12.45
N GLU A 5 -4.73 -8.83 13.36
CA GLU A 5 -5.73 -7.78 13.30
C GLU A 5 -5.11 -6.47 13.80
N ILE A 6 -4.97 -5.46 12.91
CA ILE A 6 -4.44 -4.15 13.26
C ILE A 6 -5.48 -3.28 13.97
N MET A 7 -6.74 -3.48 13.61
CA MET A 7 -7.95 -2.98 14.28
C MET A 7 -9.17 -3.81 13.86
N PRO A 8 -10.30 -3.75 14.58
CA PRO A 8 -11.47 -4.58 14.29
C PRO A 8 -11.90 -4.55 12.82
N GLY A 9 -11.84 -5.72 12.17
CA GLY A 9 -12.19 -5.89 10.76
C GLY A 9 -11.09 -5.53 9.75
N PHE A 10 -9.88 -5.13 10.20
CA PHE A 10 -8.72 -4.82 9.37
C PHE A 10 -7.56 -5.74 9.74
N GLU A 11 -7.13 -6.56 8.81
CA GLU A 11 -6.17 -7.65 9.04
C GLU A 11 -4.97 -7.52 8.11
N ILE A 12 -3.76 -7.75 8.62
CA ILE A 12 -2.51 -7.70 7.85
C ILE A 12 -2.25 -9.07 7.21
N TYR A 13 -2.00 -9.09 5.90
CA TYR A 13 -1.52 -10.25 5.14
C TYR A 13 -0.32 -9.86 4.27
N GLY A 14 0.88 -10.21 4.71
CA GLY A 14 2.12 -9.71 4.09
C GLY A 14 2.18 -8.19 4.14
N LEU A 15 2.37 -7.53 3.00
CA LEU A 15 2.37 -6.07 2.87
C LEU A 15 0.97 -5.49 2.58
N GLY A 16 -0.07 -6.31 2.46
CA GLY A 16 -1.43 -5.89 2.15
C GLY A 16 -2.35 -5.87 3.38
N LEU A 17 -3.42 -5.10 3.29
CA LEU A 17 -4.46 -4.95 4.30
C LEU A 17 -5.76 -5.60 3.82
N TYR A 18 -6.28 -6.56 4.55
CA TYR A 18 -7.58 -7.16 4.29
C TYR A 18 -8.67 -6.48 5.11
N ILE A 19 -9.69 -5.97 4.45
CA ILE A 19 -10.88 -5.36 5.07
C ILE A 19 -12.00 -6.38 5.06
N ALA A 20 -12.15 -7.10 6.17
CA ALA A 20 -13.02 -8.27 6.28
C ALA A 20 -14.50 -7.98 5.98
N PRO A 21 -15.13 -6.89 6.50
CA PRO A 21 -16.54 -6.60 6.20
C PRO A 21 -16.80 -6.37 4.71
N ALA A 22 -15.82 -5.88 3.95
CA ALA A 22 -15.93 -5.59 2.53
C ALA A 22 -15.38 -6.71 1.64
N LYS A 23 -14.78 -7.76 2.23
CA LYS A 23 -14.05 -8.83 1.52
C LYS A 23 -13.05 -8.26 0.51
N MET A 24 -12.33 -7.23 0.94
CA MET A 24 -11.48 -6.39 0.11
C MET A 24 -10.02 -6.52 0.55
N PHE A 25 -9.12 -6.73 -0.42
CA PHE A 25 -7.69 -6.74 -0.17
C PHE A 25 -7.06 -5.47 -0.76
N VAL A 26 -6.36 -4.70 0.06
CA VAL A 26 -5.77 -3.40 -0.29
C VAL A 26 -4.26 -3.54 -0.36
N ILE A 27 -3.69 -3.14 -1.48
CA ILE A 27 -2.25 -3.07 -1.76
C ILE A 27 -1.90 -1.65 -2.20
N SER A 28 -0.65 -1.23 -2.10
CA SER A 28 -0.23 0.13 -2.47
C SER A 28 1.20 0.17 -2.98
N ASP A 29 1.50 1.19 -3.78
CA ASP A 29 2.86 1.59 -4.12
C ASP A 29 3.69 0.45 -4.73
N LEU A 30 3.19 -0.14 -5.82
CA LEU A 30 3.86 -1.23 -6.52
C LEU A 30 5.05 -0.73 -7.34
N HIS A 31 4.93 0.49 -7.92
CA HIS A 31 5.95 1.12 -8.75
C HIS A 31 6.53 0.18 -9.81
N LEU A 32 5.65 -0.46 -10.58
CA LEU A 32 6.07 -1.31 -11.70
C LEU A 32 6.89 -0.51 -12.70
N GLY A 33 7.91 -1.13 -13.31
CA GLY A 33 8.85 -0.47 -14.22
C GLY A 33 9.95 0.35 -13.52
N TYR A 34 10.07 0.28 -12.20
CA TYR A 34 11.06 1.05 -11.42
C TYR A 34 12.48 0.86 -11.94
N GLU A 35 12.88 -0.39 -12.21
CA GLU A 35 14.24 -0.70 -12.66
C GLU A 35 14.55 -0.10 -14.05
N GLU A 36 13.56 -0.04 -14.95
CA GLU A 36 13.77 0.57 -16.26
C GLU A 36 14.00 2.08 -16.16
N ALA A 37 13.30 2.76 -15.24
CA ALA A 37 13.52 4.17 -14.98
C ALA A 37 14.97 4.42 -14.54
N PHE A 38 15.48 3.63 -13.58
CA PHE A 38 16.87 3.72 -13.12
C PHE A 38 17.89 3.34 -14.19
N ASN A 39 17.59 2.32 -15.00
CA ASN A 39 18.47 1.93 -16.11
C ASN A 39 18.61 3.05 -17.15
N LYS A 40 17.55 3.82 -17.41
CA LYS A 40 17.59 5.01 -18.27
C LYS A 40 18.46 6.13 -17.68
N GLU A 41 18.52 6.23 -16.35
CA GLU A 41 19.39 7.17 -15.64
C GLU A 41 20.84 6.66 -15.50
N GLY A 42 21.16 5.47 -16.03
CA GLY A 42 22.49 4.88 -16.02
C GLY A 42 22.78 4.00 -14.80
N VAL A 43 21.82 3.75 -13.93
CA VAL A 43 21.94 2.84 -12.79
C VAL A 43 21.42 1.45 -13.20
N MET A 44 22.33 0.51 -13.42
CA MET A 44 22.00 -0.84 -13.87
C MET A 44 21.38 -1.67 -12.76
N LEU A 45 20.04 -1.76 -12.73
CA LEU A 45 19.28 -2.62 -11.82
C LEU A 45 18.75 -3.86 -12.57
N PRO A 46 18.91 -5.06 -12.00
CA PRO A 46 18.28 -6.26 -12.56
C PRO A 46 16.75 -6.19 -12.37
N ARG A 47 16.01 -6.77 -13.30
CA ARG A 47 14.53 -6.78 -13.27
C ARG A 47 14.03 -7.87 -12.30
N PHE A 48 13.70 -7.49 -11.07
CA PHE A 48 13.20 -8.41 -10.03
C PHE A 48 11.93 -7.93 -9.32
N ASN A 49 11.62 -6.63 -9.36
CA ASN A 49 10.53 -6.02 -8.60
C ASN A 49 9.18 -6.70 -8.89
N PHE A 50 8.81 -6.80 -10.16
CA PHE A 50 7.56 -7.43 -10.58
C PHE A 50 7.43 -8.87 -10.05
N LYS A 51 8.48 -9.69 -10.24
CA LYS A 51 8.51 -11.08 -9.80
C LYS A 51 8.33 -11.20 -8.29
N GLU A 52 9.07 -10.40 -7.54
CA GLU A 52 9.01 -10.38 -6.08
C GLU A 52 7.63 -9.97 -5.56
N ILE A 53 7.02 -8.92 -6.17
CA ILE A 53 5.66 -8.50 -5.82
C ILE A 53 4.67 -9.64 -6.08
N VAL A 54 4.72 -10.29 -7.23
CA VAL A 54 3.82 -11.41 -7.58
C VAL A 54 3.97 -12.57 -6.61
N GLU A 55 5.19 -12.94 -6.24
CA GLU A 55 5.46 -14.00 -5.27
C GLU A 55 4.87 -13.67 -3.89
N ARG A 56 5.12 -12.45 -3.38
CA ARG A 56 4.58 -11.98 -2.09
C ARG A 56 3.04 -11.92 -2.08
N LEU A 57 2.45 -11.41 -3.15
CA LEU A 57 0.99 -11.36 -3.30
C LEU A 57 0.40 -12.76 -3.40
N GLY A 58 1.05 -13.68 -4.12
CA GLY A 58 0.64 -15.09 -4.20
C GLY A 58 0.58 -15.76 -2.83
N LEU A 59 1.59 -15.51 -1.98
CA LEU A 59 1.61 -16.00 -0.60
C LEU A 59 0.50 -15.36 0.26
N ALA A 60 0.22 -14.07 0.07
CA ALA A 60 -0.86 -13.38 0.77
C ALA A 60 -2.23 -13.94 0.38
N PHE A 61 -2.50 -14.13 -0.92
CA PHE A 61 -3.76 -14.75 -1.40
C PHE A 61 -3.91 -16.19 -0.94
N LEU A 62 -2.81 -16.95 -0.91
CA LEU A 62 -2.83 -18.30 -0.36
C LEU A 62 -3.21 -18.30 1.13
N ALA A 63 -2.62 -17.42 1.92
CA ALA A 63 -2.91 -17.28 3.35
C ALA A 63 -4.37 -16.86 3.58
N LEU A 64 -4.90 -15.90 2.80
CA LEU A 64 -6.31 -15.50 2.82
C LEU A 64 -7.23 -16.69 2.51
N LYS A 65 -6.92 -17.44 1.46
CA LYS A 65 -7.70 -18.63 1.05
C LYS A 65 -7.70 -19.71 2.14
N VAL A 66 -6.53 -20.03 2.70
CA VAL A 66 -6.38 -21.00 3.79
C VAL A 66 -7.12 -20.54 5.05
N GLY A 67 -7.11 -19.25 5.35
CA GLY A 67 -7.85 -18.63 6.46
C GLY A 67 -9.36 -18.51 6.22
N GLY A 68 -9.90 -19.01 5.09
CA GLY A 68 -11.33 -18.89 4.76
C GLY A 68 -11.79 -17.46 4.50
N LYS A 69 -10.88 -16.56 4.09
CA LYS A 69 -11.15 -15.14 3.83
C LYS A 69 -11.37 -14.92 2.31
N PRO A 70 -12.62 -14.79 1.85
CA PRO A 70 -12.87 -14.54 0.43
C PRO A 70 -12.39 -13.15 0.02
N VAL A 71 -11.76 -13.04 -1.15
CA VAL A 71 -11.38 -11.76 -1.75
C VAL A 71 -12.32 -11.50 -2.93
N GLU A 72 -13.24 -10.55 -2.77
CA GLU A 72 -14.13 -10.14 -3.86
C GLU A 72 -13.54 -8.97 -4.65
N LYS A 73 -12.82 -8.07 -3.96
CA LYS A 73 -12.22 -6.87 -4.57
C LYS A 73 -10.76 -6.75 -4.16
N VAL A 74 -9.93 -6.32 -5.11
CA VAL A 74 -8.56 -5.85 -4.84
C VAL A 74 -8.52 -4.36 -5.11
N VAL A 75 -8.01 -3.58 -4.16
CA VAL A 75 -7.78 -2.14 -4.34
C VAL A 75 -6.29 -1.88 -4.38
N ILE A 76 -5.83 -1.29 -5.48
CA ILE A 76 -4.49 -0.70 -5.58
C ILE A 76 -4.62 0.74 -5.10
N ASN A 77 -4.09 1.04 -3.93
CA ASN A 77 -4.24 2.35 -3.29
C ASN A 77 -3.15 3.33 -3.74
N GLY A 78 -2.98 3.46 -5.04
CA GLY A 78 -2.08 4.36 -5.73
C GLY A 78 -0.73 3.78 -6.09
N ASP A 79 -0.07 4.47 -7.00
CA ASP A 79 1.29 4.23 -7.51
C ASP A 79 1.49 2.79 -8.02
N LEU A 80 0.62 2.40 -8.95
CA LEU A 80 0.74 1.13 -9.66
C LEU A 80 2.00 1.10 -10.53
N LYS A 81 2.27 2.20 -11.28
CA LYS A 81 3.45 2.35 -12.13
C LYS A 81 4.42 3.39 -11.57
N HIS A 82 5.66 3.43 -12.09
CA HIS A 82 6.70 4.31 -11.55
C HIS A 82 6.86 5.63 -12.30
N GLU A 83 6.91 5.64 -13.62
CA GLU A 83 7.17 6.84 -14.44
C GLU A 83 6.03 7.87 -14.37
N PHE A 84 6.35 9.16 -14.18
CA PHE A 84 5.34 10.23 -14.08
C PHE A 84 4.74 10.62 -15.43
N GLY A 85 5.56 10.87 -16.42
CA GLY A 85 5.18 11.56 -17.67
C GLY A 85 4.92 10.65 -18.86
N GLY A 86 5.09 9.36 -18.73
CA GLY A 86 4.97 8.38 -19.80
C GLY A 86 4.60 7.01 -19.27
N ILE A 87 4.63 6.05 -20.16
CA ILE A 87 4.61 4.64 -19.80
C ILE A 87 5.63 3.94 -20.68
N SER A 88 6.60 3.27 -20.06
CA SER A 88 7.60 2.50 -20.78
C SER A 88 7.02 1.19 -21.28
N GLU A 89 7.72 0.51 -22.19
CA GLU A 89 7.30 -0.78 -22.70
C GLU A 89 7.29 -1.84 -21.57
N GLN A 90 8.25 -1.78 -20.66
CA GLN A 90 8.30 -2.65 -19.48
C GLN A 90 7.12 -2.37 -18.56
N GLU A 91 6.87 -1.10 -18.20
CA GLU A 91 5.74 -0.74 -17.35
C GLU A 91 4.40 -1.20 -17.95
N TRP A 92 4.21 -0.98 -19.25
CA TRP A 92 3.02 -1.40 -19.95
C TRP A 92 2.76 -2.90 -19.78
N LYS A 93 3.80 -3.71 -20.05
CA LYS A 93 3.72 -5.16 -19.93
C LYS A 93 3.48 -5.58 -18.47
N GLU A 94 4.28 -5.08 -17.53
CA GLU A 94 4.19 -5.45 -16.13
C GLU A 94 2.82 -5.05 -15.51
N VAL A 95 2.28 -3.90 -15.89
CA VAL A 95 0.95 -3.47 -15.45
C VAL A 95 -0.13 -4.40 -15.98
N LEU A 96 -0.08 -4.79 -17.27
CA LEU A 96 -1.03 -5.75 -17.83
C LEU A 96 -0.94 -7.12 -17.17
N ASP A 97 0.27 -7.63 -16.96
CA ASP A 97 0.51 -8.92 -16.31
C ASP A 97 0.06 -8.90 -14.84
N MET A 98 0.28 -7.80 -14.13
CA MET A 98 -0.19 -7.60 -12.75
C MET A 98 -1.72 -7.60 -12.68
N LEU A 99 -2.39 -6.86 -13.55
CA LEU A 99 -3.85 -6.83 -13.58
C LEU A 99 -4.43 -8.20 -13.88
N GLU A 100 -3.84 -8.94 -14.82
CA GLU A 100 -4.25 -10.31 -15.11
C GLU A 100 -4.03 -11.23 -13.91
N PHE A 101 -2.90 -11.10 -13.21
CA PHE A 101 -2.63 -11.85 -11.98
C PHE A 101 -3.70 -11.56 -10.92
N LEU A 102 -4.02 -10.29 -10.65
CA LEU A 102 -5.01 -9.91 -9.65
C LEU A 102 -6.43 -10.39 -10.01
N GLN A 103 -6.82 -10.31 -11.29
CA GLN A 103 -8.13 -10.77 -11.78
C GLN A 103 -8.35 -12.29 -11.63
N ARG A 104 -7.28 -13.09 -11.48
CA ARG A 104 -7.39 -14.51 -11.14
C ARG A 104 -7.79 -14.76 -9.68
N HIS A 105 -7.61 -13.74 -8.81
CA HIS A 105 -7.82 -13.85 -7.36
C HIS A 105 -9.05 -13.10 -6.86
N CYS A 106 -9.63 -12.19 -7.66
CA CYS A 106 -10.79 -11.39 -7.26
C CYS A 106 -11.74 -11.14 -8.43
N LYS A 107 -12.94 -10.62 -8.11
CA LYS A 107 -13.96 -10.28 -9.13
C LYS A 107 -13.74 -8.89 -9.71
N GLU A 108 -13.19 -7.96 -8.94
CA GLU A 108 -13.03 -6.56 -9.31
C GLU A 108 -11.67 -6.02 -8.86
N VAL A 109 -10.96 -5.33 -9.76
CA VAL A 109 -9.75 -4.58 -9.44
C VAL A 109 -10.05 -3.09 -9.55
N ILE A 110 -9.77 -2.34 -8.49
CA ILE A 110 -10.00 -0.88 -8.40
C ILE A 110 -8.65 -0.21 -8.19
N LEU A 111 -8.37 0.84 -8.93
CA LEU A 111 -7.24 1.73 -8.69
C LEU A 111 -7.73 3.03 -8.07
N VAL A 112 -7.25 3.37 -6.89
CA VAL A 112 -7.25 4.73 -6.38
C VAL A 112 -5.98 5.40 -6.92
N ARG A 113 -6.13 6.48 -7.68
CA ARG A 113 -5.02 7.12 -8.39
C ARG A 113 -3.96 7.65 -7.41
N GLY A 114 -2.71 7.27 -7.64
CA GLY A 114 -1.52 7.87 -7.03
C GLY A 114 -0.92 8.98 -7.92
N ASN A 115 0.16 9.59 -7.45
CA ASN A 115 0.82 10.68 -8.20
C ASN A 115 1.60 10.17 -9.42
N HIS A 116 2.04 8.93 -9.42
CA HIS A 116 2.69 8.28 -10.56
C HIS A 116 1.69 7.76 -11.62
N ASP A 117 0.41 7.65 -11.30
CA ASP A 117 -0.62 7.02 -12.14
C ASP A 117 -1.26 7.97 -13.17
N THR A 118 -0.48 8.88 -13.76
CA THR A 118 -1.01 9.93 -14.65
C THR A 118 -1.53 9.39 -15.99
N ILE A 119 -0.94 8.31 -16.52
CA ILE A 119 -1.24 7.78 -17.87
C ILE A 119 -1.62 6.29 -17.80
N LEU A 120 -2.77 5.99 -17.20
CA LEU A 120 -3.30 4.60 -17.13
C LEU A 120 -4.62 4.40 -17.88
N GLY A 121 -5.20 5.44 -18.46
CA GLY A 121 -6.50 5.38 -19.15
C GLY A 121 -6.61 4.30 -20.23
N PRO A 122 -5.63 4.12 -21.12
CA PRO A 122 -5.65 3.07 -22.13
C PRO A 122 -5.65 1.66 -21.52
N ILE A 123 -4.81 1.40 -20.50
CA ILE A 123 -4.72 0.10 -19.83
C ILE A 123 -6.01 -0.22 -19.09
N ALA A 124 -6.55 0.76 -18.36
CA ALA A 124 -7.81 0.59 -17.63
C ALA A 124 -8.96 0.16 -18.54
N ARG A 125 -9.05 0.74 -19.75
CA ARG A 125 -10.08 0.37 -20.74
C ARG A 125 -9.91 -1.07 -21.24
N VAL A 126 -8.66 -1.48 -21.51
CA VAL A 126 -8.36 -2.83 -22.03
C VAL A 126 -8.69 -3.92 -21.01
N ARG A 127 -8.47 -3.65 -19.71
CA ARG A 127 -8.65 -4.64 -18.64
C ARG A 127 -9.90 -4.41 -17.79
N GLY A 128 -10.75 -3.43 -18.10
CA GLY A 128 -11.96 -3.14 -17.33
C GLY A 128 -11.69 -2.69 -15.89
N MET A 129 -10.52 -2.10 -15.63
CA MET A 129 -10.14 -1.60 -14.30
C MET A 129 -10.84 -0.27 -14.02
N LYS A 130 -11.45 -0.15 -12.84
CA LYS A 130 -12.02 1.11 -12.36
C LYS A 130 -10.93 2.00 -11.77
N ILE A 131 -10.83 3.24 -12.25
CA ILE A 131 -9.91 4.25 -11.71
C ILE A 131 -10.70 5.32 -10.96
N LEU A 132 -10.27 5.65 -9.75
CA LEU A 132 -10.88 6.66 -8.88
C LEU A 132 -9.84 7.75 -8.55
N ASP A 133 -10.14 8.99 -8.89
CA ASP A 133 -9.23 10.12 -8.70
C ASP A 133 -9.20 10.66 -7.27
N ALA A 134 -10.32 10.58 -6.54
CA ALA A 134 -10.47 11.20 -5.23
C ALA A 134 -10.28 10.24 -4.04
N GLY A 135 -10.34 8.95 -4.28
CA GLY A 135 -10.33 7.90 -3.25
C GLY A 135 -11.59 7.04 -3.32
N LEU A 136 -11.68 6.07 -2.40
CA LEU A 136 -12.75 5.08 -2.33
C LEU A 136 -13.35 5.06 -0.92
N PHE A 137 -14.65 5.35 -0.81
CA PHE A 137 -15.40 5.09 0.42
C PHE A 137 -15.88 3.64 0.44
N VAL A 138 -15.62 2.95 1.54
CA VAL A 138 -16.02 1.55 1.82
C VAL A 138 -17.06 1.55 2.93
N PRO A 139 -18.36 1.53 2.58
CA PRO A 139 -19.45 1.66 3.56
C PRO A 139 -19.43 0.56 4.61
N GLU A 140 -19.13 -0.68 4.22
CA GLU A 140 -19.14 -1.87 5.06
C GLU A 140 -18.15 -1.78 6.23
N ALA A 141 -17.07 -1.03 6.05
CA ALA A 141 -16.03 -0.80 7.06
C ALA A 141 -16.02 0.64 7.58
N ASN A 142 -16.91 1.51 7.08
CA ASN A 142 -16.88 2.95 7.33
C ASN A 142 -15.49 3.57 7.13
N ALA A 143 -14.79 3.12 6.07
CA ALA A 143 -13.42 3.48 5.76
C ALA A 143 -13.34 4.31 4.47
N TYR A 144 -12.33 5.19 4.39
CA TYR A 144 -11.97 5.93 3.20
C TYR A 144 -10.53 5.61 2.81
N LEU A 145 -10.36 5.04 1.63
CA LEU A 145 -9.07 4.73 1.05
C LEU A 145 -8.65 5.88 0.14
N THR A 146 -7.45 6.39 0.33
CA THR A 146 -6.83 7.42 -0.53
C THR A 146 -5.34 7.15 -0.60
N HIS A 147 -4.69 7.56 -1.68
CA HIS A 147 -3.25 7.34 -1.81
C HIS A 147 -2.46 8.01 -0.67
N GLY A 148 -2.87 9.20 -0.22
CA GLY A 148 -2.24 9.84 0.95
C GLY A 148 -1.33 11.02 0.61
N MET A 149 -1.17 11.38 -0.66
CA MET A 149 -0.40 12.55 -1.10
C MET A 149 -1.12 13.87 -0.74
N VAL A 150 -2.43 13.88 -0.82
CA VAL A 150 -3.27 15.07 -0.56
C VAL A 150 -4.43 14.70 0.37
N VAL A 151 -4.72 15.57 1.32
CA VAL A 151 -5.93 15.43 2.15
C VAL A 151 -7.15 15.80 1.30
N PRO A 152 -8.17 14.93 1.19
CA PRO A 152 -9.39 15.25 0.47
C PRO A 152 -10.01 16.57 0.93
N PRO A 153 -10.58 17.36 0.00
CA PRO A 153 -11.12 18.67 0.34
C PRO A 153 -12.31 18.57 1.31
N ALA A 154 -12.59 19.66 2.02
CA ALA A 154 -13.70 19.73 2.97
C ALA A 154 -15.09 19.49 2.34
N SER A 155 -15.21 19.58 1.02
CA SER A 155 -16.43 19.24 0.28
C SER A 155 -16.64 17.72 0.11
N ASN A 156 -15.62 16.90 0.32
CA ASN A 156 -15.75 15.44 0.19
C ASN A 156 -16.53 14.87 1.39
N THR A 157 -17.80 14.61 1.17
CA THR A 157 -18.74 14.13 2.21
C THR A 157 -18.42 12.71 2.67
N GLU A 158 -17.92 11.84 1.77
CA GLU A 158 -17.55 10.47 2.08
C GLU A 158 -16.32 10.43 3.00
N PHE A 159 -15.29 11.23 2.69
CA PHE A 159 -14.13 11.40 3.57
C PHE A 159 -14.52 11.92 4.95
N LYS A 160 -15.43 12.91 5.01
CA LYS A 160 -15.95 13.43 6.29
C LYS A 160 -16.67 12.36 7.11
N ARG A 161 -17.48 11.54 6.45
CA ARG A 161 -18.28 10.48 7.08
C ARG A 161 -17.42 9.34 7.60
N ALA A 162 -16.33 8.98 6.90
CA ALA A 162 -15.48 7.85 7.26
C ALA A 162 -14.92 7.98 8.69
N LYS A 163 -14.88 6.85 9.40
CA LYS A 163 -14.25 6.72 10.72
C LYS A 163 -12.80 6.24 10.62
N VAL A 164 -12.48 5.48 9.58
CA VAL A 164 -11.15 4.95 9.31
C VAL A 164 -10.63 5.55 8.02
N ILE A 165 -9.37 5.95 7.99
CA ILE A 165 -8.65 6.39 6.80
C ILE A 165 -7.54 5.37 6.54
N VAL A 166 -7.39 4.95 5.29
CA VAL A 166 -6.29 4.06 4.86
C VAL A 166 -5.48 4.79 3.79
N ILE A 167 -4.17 4.92 4.01
CA ILE A 167 -3.26 5.59 3.06
C ILE A 167 -2.07 4.71 2.68
N GLY A 168 -1.49 4.96 1.50
CA GLY A 168 -0.16 4.55 1.04
C GLY A 168 0.81 5.72 1.03
N ASN A 169 1.56 5.90 -0.09
CA ASN A 169 2.44 7.02 -0.46
C ASN A 169 3.64 7.26 0.48
N GLU A 170 3.51 7.03 1.77
CA GLU A 170 4.61 7.27 2.73
C GLU A 170 5.67 6.19 2.68
N HIS A 171 5.30 4.97 2.28
CA HIS A 171 6.16 3.79 2.34
C HIS A 171 6.79 3.60 3.73
N PRO A 172 6.01 3.51 4.82
CA PRO A 172 6.57 3.53 6.15
C PRO A 172 7.50 2.34 6.40
N ALA A 173 8.65 2.67 6.99
CA ALA A 173 9.64 1.71 7.45
C ALA A 173 10.24 2.16 8.78
N ILE A 174 10.80 1.24 9.54
CA ILE A 174 11.56 1.55 10.75
C ILE A 174 12.91 0.86 10.77
N ALA A 175 13.91 1.54 11.31
CA ALA A 175 15.22 0.96 11.56
C ALA A 175 15.21 0.24 12.91
N ILE A 176 15.49 -1.06 12.89
CA ILE A 176 15.69 -1.86 14.10
C ILE A 176 17.19 -2.04 14.31
N ARG A 177 17.64 -1.81 15.54
CA ARG A 177 19.03 -1.95 15.92
C ARG A 177 19.24 -3.19 16.77
N ASP A 178 20.27 -3.96 16.41
CA ASP A 178 20.81 -5.04 17.24
C ASP A 178 22.33 -4.82 17.37
N GLY A 179 22.73 -4.28 18.51
CA GLY A 179 24.11 -3.85 18.74
C GLY A 179 24.57 -2.79 17.73
N VAL A 180 25.56 -3.12 16.90
CA VAL A 180 26.13 -2.23 15.87
C VAL A 180 25.40 -2.33 14.53
N LYS A 181 24.57 -3.32 14.33
CA LYS A 181 23.78 -3.51 13.10
C LYS A 181 22.49 -2.69 13.19
N SER A 182 22.13 -2.09 12.08
CA SER A 182 20.84 -1.39 11.90
C SER A 182 20.25 -1.79 10.56
N GLU A 183 19.08 -2.40 10.59
CA GLU A 183 18.36 -2.82 9.40
C GLU A 183 17.02 -2.11 9.32
N LEU A 184 16.60 -1.76 8.11
CA LEU A 184 15.35 -1.07 7.84
C LEU A 184 14.29 -2.08 7.40
N TYR A 185 13.14 -2.05 8.02
CA TYR A 185 12.02 -2.96 7.75
C TYR A 185 10.76 -2.20 7.39
N LYS A 186 10.04 -2.66 6.37
CA LYS A 186 8.70 -2.15 6.04
C LYS A 186 7.76 -2.37 7.21
N CYS A 187 6.86 -1.41 7.45
CA CYS A 187 5.92 -1.53 8.56
C CYS A 187 4.55 -0.92 8.22
N PHE A 188 3.51 -1.44 8.89
CA PHE A 188 2.24 -0.74 9.01
C PHE A 188 2.29 0.22 10.19
N LEU A 189 1.58 1.35 10.05
CA LEU A 189 1.33 2.24 11.17
C LEU A 189 -0.18 2.33 11.41
N ALA A 190 -0.59 2.41 12.68
CA ALA A 190 -1.96 2.72 13.05
C ALA A 190 -2.00 3.74 14.18
N GLY A 191 -2.71 4.82 13.94
CA GLY A 191 -2.85 5.93 14.87
C GLY A 191 -4.10 6.75 14.56
N LYS A 192 -4.07 8.05 14.84
CA LYS A 192 -5.22 8.94 14.62
C LYS A 192 -4.84 10.12 13.73
N TYR A 193 -5.81 10.55 12.94
CA TYR A 193 -5.76 11.80 12.19
C TYR A 193 -7.07 12.57 12.41
N LYS A 194 -7.00 13.72 13.08
CA LYS A 194 -8.17 14.60 13.36
C LYS A 194 -9.38 13.83 13.93
N GLY A 195 -9.12 12.94 14.91
CA GLY A 195 -10.14 12.14 15.59
C GLY A 195 -10.62 10.89 14.85
N LYS A 196 -10.16 10.63 13.62
CA LYS A 196 -10.40 9.41 12.85
C LYS A 196 -9.27 8.44 13.05
N GLU A 197 -9.53 7.14 12.97
CA GLU A 197 -8.47 6.11 12.90
C GLU A 197 -7.72 6.26 11.56
N LEU A 198 -6.41 6.09 11.59
CA LEU A 198 -5.53 6.16 10.42
C LEU A 198 -4.69 4.90 10.35
N ILE A 199 -4.76 4.20 9.22
CA ILE A 199 -3.86 3.09 8.86
C ILE A 199 -2.97 3.55 7.71
N VAL A 200 -1.66 3.36 7.85
CA VAL A 200 -0.69 3.58 6.78
C VAL A 200 -0.14 2.23 6.36
N ILE A 201 -0.35 1.88 5.09
CA ILE A 201 0.13 0.61 4.53
C ILE A 201 1.52 0.78 3.92
N PRO A 202 2.41 -0.22 4.04
CA PRO A 202 3.72 -0.18 3.41
C PRO A 202 3.64 -0.36 1.90
N SER A 203 4.68 0.08 1.20
CA SER A 203 4.87 -0.14 -0.24
C SER A 203 5.09 -1.62 -0.55
N HIS A 204 4.49 -2.09 -1.66
CA HIS A 204 4.78 -3.41 -2.24
C HIS A 204 6.05 -3.41 -3.10
N ASN A 205 6.57 -2.24 -3.48
CA ASN A 205 7.83 -2.13 -4.21
C ASN A 205 8.97 -2.87 -3.48
N ALA A 206 9.71 -3.71 -4.20
CA ALA A 206 10.82 -4.50 -3.65
C ALA A 206 12.18 -3.80 -3.81
N VAL A 207 12.28 -2.76 -4.65
CA VAL A 207 13.53 -2.03 -4.90
C VAL A 207 13.91 -1.13 -3.74
N THR A 208 12.91 -0.50 -3.11
CA THR A 208 13.11 0.39 -1.95
C THR A 208 12.39 -0.13 -0.71
N ILE A 209 12.98 0.08 0.46
CA ILE A 209 12.32 -0.32 1.71
C ILE A 209 11.31 0.75 2.14
N GLY A 210 11.65 2.02 2.04
CA GLY A 210 10.76 3.14 2.37
C GLY A 210 11.37 4.17 3.30
N THR A 211 10.51 5.06 3.84
CA THR A 211 10.85 6.17 4.73
C THR A 211 11.02 5.67 6.17
N ASN A 212 12.19 5.92 6.77
CA ASN A 212 12.39 5.63 8.18
C ASN A 212 11.63 6.62 9.07
N ILE A 213 10.45 6.21 9.54
CA ILE A 213 9.53 7.07 10.32
C ILE A 213 10.15 7.62 11.61
N LEU A 214 11.19 6.98 12.14
CA LEU A 214 11.85 7.44 13.37
C LEU A 214 12.78 8.63 13.14
N ARG A 215 13.23 8.87 11.89
CA ARG A 215 14.31 9.84 11.58
C ARG A 215 14.05 10.73 10.40
N ASP A 216 13.41 10.19 9.34
CA ASP A 216 13.28 10.90 8.09
C ASP A 216 12.08 11.84 8.14
N LYS A 217 12.09 12.85 7.26
CA LYS A 217 10.96 13.75 7.11
C LYS A 217 9.83 13.04 6.37
N VAL A 218 8.67 12.96 7.01
CA VAL A 218 7.45 12.37 6.42
C VAL A 218 6.95 13.20 5.24
N LEU A 219 6.47 12.50 4.20
CA LEU A 219 5.95 13.09 2.96
C LEU A 219 4.45 13.39 3.09
N SER A 220 3.69 12.42 3.59
CA SER A 220 2.24 12.50 3.64
C SER A 220 1.75 13.59 4.60
N PRO A 221 0.80 14.47 4.17
CA PRO A 221 0.20 15.47 5.04
C PRO A 221 -0.58 14.86 6.22
N PHE A 222 -0.97 13.60 6.14
CA PHE A 222 -1.64 12.88 7.24
C PHE A 222 -0.69 12.60 8.41
N LEU A 223 0.62 12.52 8.15
CA LEU A 223 1.65 12.21 9.13
C LEU A 223 2.41 13.44 9.63
N LYS A 224 2.11 14.65 9.09
CA LYS A 224 2.68 15.91 9.60
C LYS A 224 2.03 16.33 10.91
N GLN A 225 2.16 15.49 11.93
CA GLN A 225 1.64 15.63 13.29
C GLN A 225 2.53 14.83 14.24
N ASP A 226 2.22 14.85 15.53
CA ASP A 226 2.86 13.95 16.50
C ASP A 226 2.47 12.50 16.20
N LEU A 227 3.48 11.64 16.03
CA LEU A 227 3.34 10.22 15.72
C LEU A 227 3.65 9.31 16.92
N ASP A 228 3.97 9.85 18.08
CA ASP A 228 4.45 9.08 19.23
C ASP A 228 3.48 7.97 19.67
N ASP A 229 2.18 8.20 19.56
CA ASP A 229 1.15 7.21 19.89
C ASP A 229 0.79 6.25 18.74
N PHE A 230 1.40 6.38 17.57
CA PHE A 230 1.17 5.44 16.49
C PHE A 230 1.76 4.09 16.82
N ARG A 231 0.97 3.04 16.64
CA ARG A 231 1.36 1.64 16.79
C ARG A 231 2.04 1.15 15.52
N VAL A 232 3.03 0.28 15.67
CA VAL A 232 3.90 -0.19 14.58
C VAL A 232 3.82 -1.71 14.46
N TRP A 233 3.62 -2.21 13.24
CA TRP A 233 3.77 -3.63 12.90
C TRP A 233 4.81 -3.77 11.80
N VAL A 234 5.94 -4.35 12.16
CA VAL A 234 7.04 -4.67 11.23
C VAL A 234 6.68 -5.89 10.41
N ILE A 235 7.01 -5.87 9.14
CA ILE A 235 6.76 -6.97 8.20
C ILE A 235 8.07 -7.58 7.76
N GLU A 236 8.22 -8.88 8.05
CA GLU A 236 9.29 -9.74 7.56
C GLU A 236 8.66 -11.04 7.01
N ASP A 237 8.87 -12.20 7.64
CA ASP A 237 8.17 -13.47 7.33
C ASP A 237 6.68 -13.44 7.74
N LYS A 238 6.38 -12.64 8.76
CA LYS A 238 5.03 -12.34 9.27
C LYS A 238 4.98 -10.94 9.88
N PRO A 239 3.79 -10.41 10.19
CA PRO A 239 3.67 -9.16 10.95
C PRO A 239 4.10 -9.37 12.41
N TYR A 240 4.89 -8.42 12.93
CA TYR A 240 5.32 -8.34 14.33
C TYR A 240 4.89 -7.03 14.94
N PHE A 241 4.18 -7.05 16.05
CA PHE A 241 3.83 -5.84 16.78
C PHE A 241 5.02 -5.33 17.60
N PHE A 242 5.45 -4.09 17.33
CA PHE A 242 6.62 -3.47 17.94
C PHE A 242 6.30 -2.37 18.95
N GLY A 243 5.04 -2.22 19.36
CA GLY A 243 4.64 -1.16 20.30
C GLY A 243 4.33 0.16 19.62
N LYS A 244 4.59 1.27 20.29
CA LYS A 244 4.36 2.63 19.79
C LYS A 244 5.67 3.27 19.32
N ILE A 245 5.56 4.25 18.41
CA ILE A 245 6.73 4.98 17.90
C ILE A 245 7.58 5.58 19.02
N ARG A 246 6.98 6.14 20.07
CA ARG A 246 7.71 6.70 21.22
C ARG A 246 8.57 5.67 21.95
N ASP A 247 8.19 4.40 21.92
CA ASP A 247 8.91 3.32 22.60
C ASP A 247 10.10 2.79 21.77
N LEU A 248 10.24 3.28 20.50
CA LEU A 248 11.22 2.83 19.52
C LEU A 248 12.32 3.89 19.21
N ARG A 249 12.23 5.07 19.81
CA ARG A 249 13.19 6.18 19.66
C ARG A 249 14.37 6.08 20.60
#